data_a41cda55fbf83908ad3f7f2351960418
#
_entry.id   a41cda55fbf83908ad3f7f2351960418
#
_cell.length_a   1.000
_cell.length_b   1.000
_cell.length_c   1.000
_cell.angle_alpha   90.00
_cell.angle_beta   90.00
_cell.angle_gamma   90.00
#
_symmetry.space_group_name_H-M   'P 1'
#
loop_
_entity.id
_entity.type
_entity.pdbx_description
1 polymer ?
#
loop_
_entity_poly.entity_id
_entity_poly.type
_entity_poly.pdbx_seq_one_letter_code
_entity_poly.pdbx_strand_id
1 'polypeptide(L)'
;MKKLWDEYFDENAADKVLHDENFWSYEDKPQATRNLSGIQINKLKNMLPNLMGGSADLAPSTKTYMSDMGDFSKDNYAGRNMHFGVRELAMTAIGNGMMLHGGLHAFVSTFFVFSDYVKPMARLSAIMGVPLTFVLTHDSIGVGEDGPTHEPIEQLAMLRALPNFTVYRPCDATETAAAWAYAVTSKKTPTALVLTRQNLPQMAGSSKEALKGAYVIADSAKNVPDAILIASGSEVSLAVDAKAELIKDGIDVRVVSMPSMDVFEQQSDCLLYTSPSPRDGATSR
;
A
#
# COMPACT_ATOMS: atom_id res chain seq x y z
N MET A 1 -20.33 11.37 24.83
CA MET A 1 -18.88 11.66 24.84
C MET A 1 -18.05 10.45 25.24
N LYS A 2 -18.23 9.82 26.41
CA LYS A 2 -17.41 8.68 26.85
C LYS A 2 -17.40 7.54 25.80
N LYS A 3 -18.55 7.11 25.31
CA LYS A 3 -18.64 6.04 24.27
C LYS A 3 -17.83 6.37 23.02
N LEU A 4 -17.90 7.61 22.52
CA LEU A 4 -17.12 8.05 21.35
C LEU A 4 -15.62 8.09 21.64
N TRP A 5 -15.26 8.52 22.85
CA TRP A 5 -13.87 8.49 23.30
C TRP A 5 -13.33 7.06 23.34
N ASP A 6 -14.06 6.15 23.98
CA ASP A 6 -13.67 4.75 24.08
C ASP A 6 -13.52 4.10 22.68
N GLU A 7 -14.39 4.44 21.72
CA GLU A 7 -14.32 3.98 20.34
C GLU A 7 -13.09 4.53 19.58
N TYR A 8 -12.74 5.81 19.79
CA TYR A 8 -11.60 6.43 19.13
C TYR A 8 -10.26 5.89 19.64
N PHE A 9 -10.19 5.50 20.89
CA PHE A 9 -8.99 4.97 21.54
C PHE A 9 -8.96 3.44 21.65
N ASP A 10 -9.89 2.74 21.01
CA ASP A 10 -9.84 1.29 20.88
C ASP A 10 -8.79 0.90 19.85
N GLU A 11 -7.67 0.37 20.33
CA GLU A 11 -6.55 -0.06 19.50
C GLU A 11 -6.89 -1.19 18.51
N ASN A 12 -8.00 -1.90 18.73
CA ASN A 12 -8.44 -3.00 17.86
C ASN A 12 -9.62 -2.61 16.97
N ALA A 13 -10.06 -1.36 17.01
CA ALA A 13 -11.20 -0.89 16.22
C ALA A 13 -11.05 -1.16 14.71
N ALA A 14 -9.82 -1.18 14.21
CA ALA A 14 -9.51 -1.44 12.80
C ALA A 14 -9.51 -2.92 12.42
N ASP A 15 -9.40 -3.86 13.38
CA ASP A 15 -9.27 -5.30 13.08
C ASP A 15 -10.49 -5.87 12.35
N LYS A 16 -11.65 -5.22 12.48
CA LYS A 16 -12.87 -5.58 11.75
C LYS A 16 -12.72 -5.56 10.23
N VAL A 17 -11.78 -4.77 9.67
CA VAL A 17 -11.56 -4.70 8.22
C VAL A 17 -11.02 -6.02 7.65
N LEU A 18 -10.35 -6.83 8.45
CA LEU A 18 -9.81 -8.13 8.06
C LEU A 18 -10.90 -9.14 7.70
N HIS A 19 -12.09 -8.98 8.31
CA HIS A 19 -13.21 -9.92 8.23
C HIS A 19 -14.44 -9.37 7.51
N ASP A 20 -14.47 -8.07 7.17
CA ASP A 20 -15.61 -7.44 6.51
C ASP A 20 -15.62 -7.77 5.01
N GLU A 21 -16.60 -8.53 4.56
CA GLU A 21 -16.72 -8.95 3.15
C GLU A 21 -16.89 -7.77 2.19
N ASN A 22 -17.60 -6.72 2.61
CA ASN A 22 -17.78 -5.53 1.78
C ASN A 22 -16.46 -4.79 1.59
N PHE A 23 -15.60 -4.76 2.61
CA PHE A 23 -14.26 -4.18 2.48
C PHE A 23 -13.44 -4.89 1.40
N TRP A 24 -13.52 -6.22 1.31
CA TRP A 24 -12.79 -7.03 0.34
C TRP A 24 -13.49 -7.16 -1.03
N SER A 25 -14.72 -6.66 -1.18
CA SER A 25 -15.43 -6.71 -2.45
C SER A 25 -14.90 -5.69 -3.45
N TYR A 26 -14.92 -6.01 -4.73
CA TYR A 26 -14.53 -5.11 -5.82
C TYR A 26 -15.30 -5.45 -7.11
N GLU A 27 -15.27 -4.53 -8.06
CA GLU A 27 -15.73 -4.78 -9.42
C GLU A 27 -14.58 -5.43 -10.22
N ASP A 28 -14.86 -6.54 -10.89
CA ASP A 28 -13.90 -7.23 -11.74
C ASP A 28 -13.73 -6.48 -13.08
N LYS A 29 -12.93 -5.42 -13.04
CA LYS A 29 -12.56 -4.62 -14.20
C LYS A 29 -11.17 -4.02 -14.03
N PRO A 30 -10.44 -3.76 -15.14
CA PRO A 30 -9.14 -3.10 -15.06
C PRO A 30 -9.27 -1.70 -14.45
N GLN A 31 -8.49 -1.43 -13.40
CA GLN A 31 -8.46 -0.14 -12.72
C GLN A 31 -7.05 0.18 -12.22
N ALA A 32 -6.74 1.48 -12.16
CA ALA A 32 -5.53 1.96 -11.49
C ALA A 32 -5.61 1.70 -9.98
N THR A 33 -4.53 1.24 -9.36
CA THR A 33 -4.54 0.96 -7.91
C THR A 33 -4.78 2.22 -7.07
N ARG A 34 -4.46 3.42 -7.57
CA ARG A 34 -4.87 4.69 -6.93
C ARG A 34 -6.40 4.85 -6.86
N ASN A 35 -7.14 4.44 -7.90
CA ASN A 35 -8.61 4.50 -7.90
C ASN A 35 -9.18 3.47 -6.91
N LEU A 36 -8.61 2.26 -6.92
CA LEU A 36 -8.95 1.20 -5.97
C LEU A 36 -8.70 1.64 -4.52
N SER A 37 -7.58 2.31 -4.26
CA SER A 37 -7.29 2.93 -2.95
C SER A 37 -8.34 3.98 -2.57
N GLY A 38 -8.78 4.82 -3.50
CA GLY A 38 -9.86 5.78 -3.26
C GLY A 38 -11.19 5.11 -2.88
N ILE A 39 -11.50 3.96 -3.48
CA ILE A 39 -12.64 3.12 -3.10
C ILE A 39 -12.46 2.61 -1.67
N GLN A 40 -11.28 2.10 -1.32
CA GLN A 40 -11.00 1.59 0.03
C GLN A 40 -11.08 2.69 1.10
N ILE A 41 -10.52 3.89 0.84
CA ILE A 41 -10.66 5.04 1.75
C ILE A 41 -12.15 5.35 2.00
N ASN A 42 -12.98 5.30 0.96
CA ASN A 42 -14.41 5.56 1.07
C ASN A 42 -15.21 4.43 1.72
N LYS A 43 -14.70 3.21 1.78
CA LYS A 43 -15.23 2.15 2.66
C LYS A 43 -14.77 2.36 4.10
N LEU A 44 -13.48 2.60 4.31
CA LEU A 44 -12.87 2.80 5.63
C LEU A 44 -13.46 3.99 6.39
N LYS A 45 -13.83 5.09 5.73
CA LYS A 45 -14.46 6.25 6.39
C LYS A 45 -15.73 5.90 7.16
N ASN A 46 -16.46 4.86 6.69
CA ASN A 46 -17.69 4.39 7.34
C ASN A 46 -17.37 3.36 8.45
N MET A 47 -16.27 2.66 8.35
CA MET A 47 -15.83 1.66 9.33
C MET A 47 -15.05 2.31 10.48
N LEU A 48 -14.25 3.33 10.18
CA LEU A 48 -13.37 4.02 11.13
C LEU A 48 -13.80 5.50 11.24
N PRO A 49 -14.61 5.87 12.25
CA PRO A 49 -15.09 7.24 12.41
C PRO A 49 -13.96 8.23 12.68
N ASN A 50 -12.82 7.75 13.14
CA ASN A 50 -11.60 8.48 13.43
C ASN A 50 -10.55 8.45 12.29
N LEU A 51 -10.92 7.93 11.10
CA LEU A 51 -10.07 8.04 9.92
C LEU A 51 -10.07 9.49 9.44
N MET A 52 -8.89 10.07 9.29
CA MET A 52 -8.68 11.47 8.88
C MET A 52 -7.43 11.58 8.01
N GLY A 53 -7.43 12.44 7.02
CA GLY A 53 -6.24 12.65 6.19
C GLY A 53 -6.48 13.49 4.96
N GLY A 54 -5.51 13.50 4.07
CA GLY A 54 -5.60 14.27 2.83
C GLY A 54 -4.27 14.31 2.10
N SER A 55 -4.10 15.29 1.21
CA SER A 55 -2.94 15.36 0.33
C SER A 55 -2.26 16.72 0.31
N ALA A 56 -1.05 16.74 -0.24
CA ALA A 56 -0.29 17.94 -0.57
C ALA A 56 -0.82 18.54 -1.89
N ASP A 57 -2.06 19.05 -1.86
CA ASP A 57 -2.77 19.72 -2.96
C ASP A 57 -3.04 18.83 -4.21
N LEU A 58 -3.07 17.51 -4.02
CA LEU A 58 -3.22 16.52 -5.10
C LEU A 58 -4.41 15.58 -4.92
N ALA A 59 -5.37 15.87 -4.02
CA ALA A 59 -6.47 14.96 -3.67
C ALA A 59 -7.28 14.44 -4.88
N PRO A 60 -7.60 15.23 -5.91
CA PRO A 60 -8.30 14.73 -7.10
C PRO A 60 -7.48 13.70 -7.89
N SER A 61 -6.15 13.86 -7.95
CA SER A 61 -5.25 12.97 -8.70
C SER A 61 -4.87 11.73 -7.89
N THR A 62 -4.64 11.88 -6.60
CA THR A 62 -4.31 10.76 -5.69
C THR A 62 -5.52 9.97 -5.24
N LYS A 63 -6.75 10.45 -5.52
CA LYS A 63 -8.03 9.83 -5.13
C LYS A 63 -8.21 9.68 -3.62
N THR A 64 -7.73 10.65 -2.84
CA THR A 64 -7.68 10.58 -1.38
C THR A 64 -8.73 11.45 -0.69
N TYR A 65 -9.80 11.80 -1.39
CA TYR A 65 -10.92 12.54 -0.82
C TYR A 65 -12.00 11.61 -0.28
N MET A 66 -12.36 11.77 0.97
CA MET A 66 -13.48 11.07 1.61
C MET A 66 -14.79 11.83 1.32
N SER A 67 -15.63 11.27 0.46
CA SER A 67 -16.91 11.87 0.09
C SER A 67 -17.79 12.07 1.34
N ASP A 68 -18.52 13.17 1.40
CA ASP A 68 -19.48 13.51 2.46
C ASP A 68 -18.89 13.69 3.87
N MET A 69 -17.55 13.68 4.01
CA MET A 69 -16.89 13.84 5.31
C MET A 69 -16.48 15.29 5.61
N GLY A 70 -16.72 16.21 4.68
CA GLY A 70 -16.38 17.62 4.82
C GLY A 70 -14.88 17.90 4.94
N ASP A 71 -14.52 19.15 4.77
CA ASP A 71 -13.16 19.63 4.88
C ASP A 71 -12.88 20.14 6.29
N PHE A 72 -11.76 19.74 6.86
CA PHE A 72 -11.28 20.29 8.14
C PHE A 72 -10.84 21.74 7.94
N SER A 73 -11.46 22.65 8.65
CA SER A 73 -11.19 24.08 8.56
C SER A 73 -11.51 24.80 9.87
N LYS A 74 -11.16 26.08 9.95
CA LYS A 74 -11.51 26.94 11.10
C LYS A 74 -13.03 27.02 11.36
N ASP A 75 -13.83 26.78 10.31
CA ASP A 75 -15.29 26.85 10.38
C ASP A 75 -15.94 25.46 10.47
N ASN A 76 -15.14 24.37 10.33
CA ASN A 76 -15.60 22.99 10.39
C ASN A 76 -14.53 22.04 10.99
N TYR A 77 -14.45 21.98 12.30
CA TYR A 77 -13.55 21.04 13.00
C TYR A 77 -14.00 19.58 12.95
N ALA A 78 -15.22 19.30 12.47
CA ALA A 78 -15.72 17.94 12.26
C ALA A 78 -15.35 17.38 10.89
N GLY A 79 -14.84 18.20 9.97
CA GLY A 79 -14.36 17.75 8.66
C GLY A 79 -13.18 16.78 8.81
N ARG A 80 -13.14 15.77 7.94
CA ARG A 80 -12.11 14.72 7.98
C ARG A 80 -11.13 14.77 6.82
N ASN A 81 -11.40 15.59 5.80
CA ASN A 81 -10.47 15.83 4.70
C ASN A 81 -9.56 17.01 5.03
N MET A 82 -8.25 16.79 5.01
CA MET A 82 -7.25 17.81 5.26
C MET A 82 -6.59 18.29 3.96
N HIS A 83 -6.45 19.60 3.84
CA HIS A 83 -5.78 20.26 2.71
C HIS A 83 -4.42 20.80 3.18
N PHE A 84 -3.36 20.05 2.94
CA PHE A 84 -2.01 20.41 3.44
C PHE A 84 -1.31 21.47 2.56
N GLY A 85 -1.80 21.70 1.33
CA GLY A 85 -1.08 22.48 0.32
C GLY A 85 0.19 21.77 -0.16
N VAL A 86 0.99 22.40 -0.99
CA VAL A 86 2.26 21.86 -1.50
C VAL A 86 3.32 21.93 -0.39
N ARG A 87 3.22 21.02 0.59
CA ARG A 87 4.04 21.03 1.81
C ARG A 87 4.22 19.60 2.34
N GLU A 88 4.80 18.71 1.56
CA GLU A 88 4.92 17.27 1.86
C GLU A 88 5.61 17.00 3.21
N LEU A 89 6.68 17.74 3.51
CA LEU A 89 7.39 17.61 4.78
C LEU A 89 6.49 18.00 5.97
N ALA A 90 5.82 19.15 5.87
CA ALA A 90 4.91 19.62 6.94
C ALA A 90 3.68 18.72 7.05
N MET A 91 3.11 18.28 5.92
CA MET A 91 2.01 17.31 5.87
C MET A 91 2.35 16.05 6.68
N THR A 92 3.51 15.48 6.42
CA THR A 92 3.96 14.27 7.12
C THR A 92 4.24 14.53 8.61
N ALA A 93 4.82 15.67 8.95
CA ALA A 93 5.04 16.05 10.34
C ALA A 93 3.72 16.23 11.11
N ILE A 94 2.71 16.85 10.47
CA ILE A 94 1.35 16.98 11.04
C ILE A 94 0.73 15.59 11.22
N GLY A 95 0.80 14.72 10.20
CA GLY A 95 0.32 13.34 10.30
C GLY A 95 0.96 12.57 11.46
N ASN A 96 2.27 12.69 11.64
CA ASN A 96 2.97 12.12 12.80
C ASN A 96 2.43 12.65 14.12
N GLY A 97 2.22 13.97 14.22
CA GLY A 97 1.66 14.59 15.41
C GLY A 97 0.25 14.10 15.73
N MET A 98 -0.60 13.93 14.71
CA MET A 98 -1.95 13.38 14.86
C MET A 98 -1.92 11.95 15.39
N MET A 99 -1.06 11.09 14.84
CA MET A 99 -0.91 9.72 15.31
C MET A 99 -0.31 9.63 16.71
N LEU A 100 0.66 10.49 17.04
CA LEU A 100 1.25 10.57 18.41
C LEU A 100 0.24 11.01 19.47
N HIS A 101 -0.72 11.87 19.11
CA HIS A 101 -1.81 12.24 20.01
C HIS A 101 -2.68 11.02 20.37
N GLY A 102 -2.79 10.06 19.48
CA GLY A 102 -3.66 8.89 19.60
C GLY A 102 -5.12 9.18 19.24
N GLY A 103 -5.92 8.13 19.18
CA GLY A 103 -7.36 8.20 18.88
C GLY A 103 -7.69 8.50 17.42
N LEU A 104 -6.71 8.54 16.53
CA LEU A 104 -6.91 8.79 15.09
C LEU A 104 -6.24 7.71 14.26
N HIS A 105 -6.81 7.44 13.07
CA HIS A 105 -6.14 6.79 11.96
C HIS A 105 -5.85 7.86 10.90
N ALA A 106 -4.60 8.25 10.75
CA ALA A 106 -4.22 9.31 9.82
C ALA A 106 -3.60 8.75 8.54
N PHE A 107 -3.91 9.37 7.41
CA PHE A 107 -3.20 9.15 6.15
C PHE A 107 -2.76 10.47 5.53
N VAL A 108 -1.66 10.43 4.80
CA VAL A 108 -1.09 11.55 4.05
C VAL A 108 -0.80 11.11 2.62
N SER A 109 -0.93 12.00 1.65
CA SER A 109 -0.82 11.62 0.25
C SER A 109 -0.14 12.67 -0.62
N THR A 110 0.65 12.16 -1.57
CA THR A 110 1.25 12.94 -2.66
C THR A 110 1.58 12.01 -3.83
N PHE A 111 2.17 12.52 -4.91
CA PHE A 111 2.77 11.67 -5.94
C PHE A 111 4.02 11.00 -5.42
N PHE A 112 4.31 9.80 -5.92
CA PHE A 112 5.40 8.98 -5.40
C PHE A 112 6.77 9.63 -5.55
N VAL A 113 7.03 10.35 -6.65
CA VAL A 113 8.27 11.10 -6.84
C VAL A 113 8.50 12.12 -5.72
N PHE A 114 7.43 12.72 -5.18
CA PHE A 114 7.53 13.70 -4.08
C PHE A 114 7.74 13.06 -2.71
N SER A 115 7.90 11.72 -2.65
CA SER A 115 8.42 11.06 -1.45
C SER A 115 9.81 11.56 -1.06
N ASP A 116 10.54 12.19 -1.98
CA ASP A 116 11.80 12.90 -1.71
C ASP A 116 11.62 13.97 -0.61
N TYR A 117 10.48 14.68 -0.63
CA TYR A 117 10.15 15.69 0.38
C TYR A 117 9.47 15.09 1.62
N VAL A 118 8.86 13.92 1.50
CA VAL A 118 8.24 13.17 2.60
C VAL A 118 9.28 12.47 3.46
N LYS A 119 10.37 11.97 2.85
CA LYS A 119 11.36 11.06 3.45
C LYS A 119 11.87 11.47 4.82
N PRO A 120 12.26 12.74 5.09
CA PRO A 120 12.79 13.10 6.42
C PRO A 120 11.79 12.81 7.54
N MET A 121 10.51 13.11 7.32
CA MET A 121 9.46 12.89 8.32
C MET A 121 8.95 11.45 8.32
N ALA A 122 8.98 10.74 7.19
CA ALA A 122 8.71 9.30 7.12
C ALA A 122 9.75 8.50 7.93
N ARG A 123 11.01 8.90 7.87
CA ARG A 123 12.05 8.34 8.74
C ARG A 123 11.75 8.57 10.21
N LEU A 124 11.26 9.74 10.58
CA LEU A 124 10.85 10.01 11.96
C LEU A 124 9.63 9.18 12.36
N SER A 125 8.65 8.96 11.46
CA SER A 125 7.53 8.04 11.73
C SER A 125 8.06 6.65 12.13
N ALA A 126 9.03 6.13 11.37
CA ALA A 126 9.65 4.83 11.62
C ALA A 126 10.42 4.79 12.95
N ILE A 127 11.21 5.82 13.25
CA ILE A 127 11.99 5.92 14.50
C ILE A 127 11.05 6.01 15.74
N MET A 128 9.97 6.77 15.63
CA MET A 128 9.01 6.95 16.71
C MET A 128 8.02 5.80 16.84
N GLY A 129 8.00 4.86 15.90
CA GLY A 129 7.02 3.77 15.88
C GLY A 129 5.59 4.27 15.66
N VAL A 130 5.40 5.23 14.77
CA VAL A 130 4.11 5.87 14.48
C VAL A 130 3.49 5.26 13.24
N PRO A 131 2.32 4.59 13.32
CA PRO A 131 1.71 3.86 12.21
C PRO A 131 0.95 4.80 11.26
N LEU A 132 1.62 5.83 10.73
CA LEU A 132 1.07 6.73 9.73
C LEU A 132 0.96 6.02 8.38
N THR A 133 -0.16 6.19 7.67
CA THR A 133 -0.37 5.66 6.33
C THR A 133 0.03 6.69 5.28
N PHE A 134 0.90 6.29 4.35
CA PHE A 134 1.33 7.10 3.21
C PHE A 134 0.67 6.57 1.94
N VAL A 135 -0.11 7.40 1.25
CA VAL A 135 -0.72 7.07 -0.05
C VAL A 135 0.07 7.76 -1.14
N LEU A 136 0.96 7.02 -1.79
CA LEU A 136 1.91 7.52 -2.76
C LEU A 136 1.53 6.99 -4.16
N THR A 137 1.03 7.87 -5.02
CA THR A 137 0.51 7.48 -6.33
C THR A 137 1.45 7.85 -7.46
N HIS A 138 1.18 7.37 -8.69
CA HIS A 138 2.05 7.60 -9.85
C HIS A 138 3.41 6.92 -9.65
N ASP A 139 3.37 5.58 -9.48
CA ASP A 139 4.45 4.75 -8.94
C ASP A 139 5.60 4.44 -9.88
N SER A 140 5.47 4.77 -11.18
CA SER A 140 6.40 4.30 -12.21
C SER A 140 6.42 5.22 -13.43
N ILE A 141 7.18 4.83 -14.46
CA ILE A 141 7.18 5.50 -15.77
C ILE A 141 5.79 5.52 -16.45
N GLY A 142 4.84 4.71 -15.97
CA GLY A 142 3.43 4.73 -16.40
C GLY A 142 2.63 5.97 -15.98
N VAL A 143 3.28 7.02 -15.49
CA VAL A 143 2.67 8.34 -15.20
C VAL A 143 2.16 9.00 -16.50
N GLY A 144 2.82 8.75 -17.61
CA GLY A 144 2.46 9.26 -18.92
C GLY A 144 3.03 10.64 -19.21
N GLU A 145 2.18 11.59 -19.62
CA GLU A 145 2.58 12.91 -20.16
C GLU A 145 3.22 13.89 -19.15
N ASP A 146 3.15 13.60 -17.85
CA ASP A 146 3.78 14.43 -16.81
C ASP A 146 5.32 14.45 -16.94
N GLY A 147 5.90 13.43 -17.58
CA GLY A 147 7.32 13.37 -17.95
C GLY A 147 8.29 13.09 -16.81
N PRO A 148 9.60 13.20 -17.06
CA PRO A 148 10.66 12.72 -16.17
C PRO A 148 10.72 13.42 -14.81
N THR A 149 10.15 14.62 -14.68
CA THR A 149 10.06 15.31 -13.38
C THR A 149 9.08 14.67 -12.41
N HIS A 150 8.23 13.76 -12.90
CA HIS A 150 7.19 13.09 -12.13
C HIS A 150 7.33 11.56 -12.14
N GLU A 151 8.30 11.04 -12.87
CA GLU A 151 8.59 9.60 -12.99
C GLU A 151 9.55 9.15 -11.88
N PRO A 152 9.09 8.38 -10.88
CA PRO A 152 9.95 7.89 -9.83
C PRO A 152 10.85 6.76 -10.35
N ILE A 153 12.11 6.72 -9.87
CA ILE A 153 13.09 5.69 -10.18
C ILE A 153 13.66 5.09 -8.90
N GLU A 154 14.36 5.89 -8.09
CA GLU A 154 15.04 5.45 -6.88
C GLU A 154 14.14 5.43 -5.63
N GLN A 155 12.96 6.05 -5.68
CA GLN A 155 12.09 6.25 -4.51
C GLN A 155 11.65 4.92 -3.88
N LEU A 156 11.42 3.88 -4.68
CA LEU A 156 11.03 2.58 -4.16
C LEU A 156 12.15 1.94 -3.34
N ALA A 157 13.37 1.95 -3.85
CA ALA A 157 14.54 1.46 -3.13
C ALA A 157 14.82 2.30 -1.87
N MET A 158 14.64 3.61 -1.98
CA MET A 158 14.80 4.56 -0.89
C MET A 158 13.85 4.25 0.28
N LEU A 159 12.57 4.00 0.03
CA LEU A 159 11.60 3.69 1.09
C LEU A 159 11.84 2.30 1.68
N ARG A 160 12.14 1.29 0.86
CA ARG A 160 12.50 -0.07 1.30
C ARG A 160 13.78 -0.12 2.15
N ALA A 161 14.66 0.86 2.01
CA ALA A 161 15.87 0.97 2.83
C ALA A 161 15.61 1.58 4.23
N LEU A 162 14.41 2.08 4.53
CA LEU A 162 14.10 2.65 5.84
C LEU A 162 13.78 1.53 6.84
N PRO A 163 14.55 1.38 7.94
CA PRO A 163 14.21 0.42 8.99
C PRO A 163 12.86 0.74 9.63
N ASN A 164 12.10 -0.27 10.02
CA ASN A 164 10.76 -0.15 10.61
C ASN A 164 9.79 0.67 9.75
N PHE A 165 9.83 0.46 8.44
CA PHE A 165 8.94 1.12 7.48
C PHE A 165 8.44 0.07 6.49
N THR A 166 7.13 -0.05 6.32
CA THR A 166 6.52 -1.05 5.43
C THR A 166 6.14 -0.41 4.10
N VAL A 167 6.48 -1.08 3.01
CA VAL A 167 6.10 -0.67 1.65
C VAL A 167 5.21 -1.73 1.02
N TYR A 168 4.00 -1.34 0.61
CA TYR A 168 3.10 -2.14 -0.22
C TYR A 168 3.01 -1.56 -1.62
N ARG A 169 3.26 -2.38 -2.63
CA ARG A 169 3.07 -2.05 -4.05
C ARG A 169 2.10 -3.06 -4.69
N PRO A 170 0.78 -2.83 -4.55
CA PRO A 170 -0.25 -3.77 -4.96
C PRO A 170 -0.44 -3.80 -6.48
N CYS A 171 -0.80 -4.99 -7.02
CA CYS A 171 -1.05 -5.19 -8.45
C CYS A 171 -2.52 -5.07 -8.85
N ASP A 172 -3.47 -5.16 -7.89
CA ASP A 172 -4.90 -5.18 -8.17
C ASP A 172 -5.77 -4.75 -6.96
N ALA A 173 -7.08 -4.99 -7.06
CA ALA A 173 -8.04 -4.61 -6.02
C ALA A 173 -7.84 -5.40 -4.72
N THR A 174 -7.61 -6.69 -4.80
CA THR A 174 -7.42 -7.55 -3.61
C THR A 174 -6.16 -7.16 -2.85
N GLU A 175 -5.06 -6.96 -3.56
CA GLU A 175 -3.80 -6.52 -2.93
C GLU A 175 -3.88 -5.08 -2.41
N THR A 176 -4.64 -4.19 -3.08
CA THR A 176 -4.90 -2.83 -2.58
C THR A 176 -5.71 -2.86 -1.28
N ALA A 177 -6.70 -3.75 -1.18
CA ALA A 177 -7.44 -3.96 0.05
C ALA A 177 -6.53 -4.53 1.16
N ALA A 178 -5.65 -5.50 0.84
CA ALA A 178 -4.68 -6.05 1.78
C ALA A 178 -3.71 -4.97 2.31
N ALA A 179 -3.21 -4.10 1.43
CA ALA A 179 -2.34 -2.99 1.81
C ALA A 179 -3.02 -2.02 2.79
N TRP A 180 -4.27 -1.65 2.53
CA TRP A 180 -5.05 -0.80 3.44
C TRP A 180 -5.39 -1.51 4.75
N ALA A 181 -5.79 -2.79 4.70
CA ALA A 181 -6.06 -3.57 5.91
C ALA A 181 -4.82 -3.63 6.81
N TYR A 182 -3.65 -3.93 6.24
CA TYR A 182 -2.38 -3.92 6.98
C TYR A 182 -2.08 -2.54 7.56
N ALA A 183 -2.21 -1.47 6.75
CA ALA A 183 -1.88 -0.11 7.18
C ALA A 183 -2.72 0.35 8.39
N VAL A 184 -4.05 0.13 8.36
CA VAL A 184 -4.93 0.59 9.45
C VAL A 184 -4.89 -0.30 10.69
N THR A 185 -4.44 -1.56 10.57
CA THR A 185 -4.26 -2.47 11.71
C THR A 185 -2.85 -2.42 12.29
N SER A 186 -1.90 -1.77 11.61
CA SER A 186 -0.54 -1.58 12.12
C SER A 186 -0.56 -0.74 13.39
N LYS A 187 0.22 -1.16 14.40
CA LYS A 187 0.28 -0.50 15.72
C LYS A 187 1.52 0.40 15.87
N LYS A 188 2.61 0.08 15.19
CA LYS A 188 3.93 0.72 15.42
C LYS A 188 4.73 0.98 14.14
N THR A 189 4.25 0.54 13.00
CA THR A 189 5.02 0.62 11.75
C THR A 189 4.27 1.49 10.75
N PRO A 190 4.87 2.58 10.26
CA PRO A 190 4.30 3.36 9.17
C PRO A 190 4.26 2.54 7.90
N THR A 191 3.24 2.74 7.08
CA THR A 191 3.01 1.95 5.87
C THR A 191 2.82 2.85 4.66
N ALA A 192 3.61 2.65 3.62
CA ALA A 192 3.44 3.30 2.32
C ALA A 192 2.73 2.38 1.33
N LEU A 193 1.65 2.88 0.75
CA LEU A 193 0.96 2.28 -0.39
C LEU A 193 1.47 2.98 -1.65
N VAL A 194 2.20 2.26 -2.49
CA VAL A 194 2.79 2.76 -3.75
C VAL A 194 1.89 2.32 -4.90
N LEU A 195 1.20 3.27 -5.53
CA LEU A 195 0.00 3.03 -6.33
C LEU A 195 0.15 3.53 -7.77
N THR A 196 -0.38 2.77 -8.72
CA THR A 196 -0.30 3.10 -10.15
C THR A 196 -1.24 4.23 -10.57
N ARG A 197 -0.86 4.96 -11.63
CA ARG A 197 -1.74 5.83 -12.40
C ARG A 197 -2.45 5.07 -13.51
N GLN A 198 -1.74 4.18 -14.19
CA GLN A 198 -2.28 3.34 -15.26
C GLN A 198 -3.20 2.27 -14.69
N ASN A 199 -4.16 1.85 -15.52
CA ASN A 199 -5.04 0.73 -15.18
C ASN A 199 -4.29 -0.60 -15.24
N LEU A 200 -4.55 -1.45 -14.27
CA LEU A 200 -4.05 -2.82 -14.21
C LEU A 200 -5.22 -3.81 -14.26
N PRO A 201 -5.03 -5.01 -14.83
CA PRO A 201 -6.04 -6.05 -14.79
C PRO A 201 -6.22 -6.58 -13.37
N GLN A 202 -7.40 -7.13 -13.09
CA GLN A 202 -7.61 -7.96 -11.90
C GLN A 202 -6.98 -9.33 -12.13
N MET A 203 -6.20 -9.81 -11.18
CA MET A 203 -5.47 -11.07 -11.30
C MET A 203 -6.29 -12.23 -10.72
N ALA A 204 -6.55 -13.27 -11.52
CA ALA A 204 -7.37 -14.41 -11.12
C ALA A 204 -6.83 -15.18 -9.89
N GLY A 205 -5.51 -15.18 -9.67
CA GLY A 205 -4.86 -15.81 -8.52
C GLY A 205 -4.70 -14.89 -7.30
N SER A 206 -5.18 -13.65 -7.38
CA SER A 206 -5.07 -12.70 -6.28
C SER A 206 -5.92 -13.10 -5.08
N SER A 207 -5.36 -13.00 -3.88
CA SER A 207 -6.02 -13.46 -2.67
C SER A 207 -5.58 -12.67 -1.42
N LYS A 208 -6.25 -12.94 -0.29
CA LYS A 208 -5.88 -12.38 1.02
C LYS A 208 -4.49 -12.82 1.51
N GLU A 209 -3.86 -13.81 0.85
CA GLU A 209 -2.47 -14.18 1.12
C GLU A 209 -1.49 -13.01 0.90
N ALA A 210 -1.90 -11.98 0.16
CA ALA A 210 -1.19 -10.71 0.06
C ALA A 210 -0.87 -10.06 1.42
N LEU A 211 -1.64 -10.36 2.47
CA LEU A 211 -1.35 -9.97 3.86
C LEU A 211 -0.08 -10.60 4.42
N LYS A 212 0.45 -11.66 3.79
CA LYS A 212 1.73 -12.28 4.14
C LYS A 212 2.93 -11.62 3.45
N GLY A 213 2.68 -10.65 2.58
CA GLY A 213 3.73 -9.91 1.86
C GLY A 213 4.19 -10.54 0.56
N ALA A 214 4.07 -11.86 0.41
CA ALA A 214 4.30 -12.59 -0.84
C ALA A 214 3.47 -13.87 -0.89
N TYR A 215 3.05 -14.27 -2.09
CA TYR A 215 2.30 -15.51 -2.33
C TYR A 215 2.36 -15.92 -3.80
N VAL A 216 2.08 -17.19 -4.07
CA VAL A 216 2.02 -17.72 -5.44
C VAL A 216 0.72 -17.25 -6.09
N ILE A 217 0.84 -16.42 -7.14
CA ILE A 217 -0.32 -15.89 -7.89
C ILE A 217 -0.63 -16.72 -9.15
N ALA A 218 0.37 -17.39 -9.73
CA ALA A 218 0.18 -18.34 -10.82
C ALA A 218 1.20 -19.49 -10.71
N ASP A 219 0.73 -20.66 -10.35
CA ASP A 219 1.61 -21.81 -10.10
C ASP A 219 2.06 -22.50 -11.39
N SER A 220 3.16 -23.25 -11.30
CA SER A 220 3.63 -24.16 -12.35
C SER A 220 2.77 -25.43 -12.37
N ALA A 221 2.71 -26.09 -13.55
CA ALA A 221 2.13 -27.43 -13.66
C ALA A 221 3.04 -28.50 -13.07
N LYS A 222 4.36 -28.24 -13.03
CA LYS A 222 5.37 -29.13 -12.42
C LYS A 222 5.47 -28.88 -10.92
N ASN A 223 5.72 -29.92 -10.13
CA ASN A 223 6.00 -29.78 -8.69
C ASN A 223 7.22 -28.88 -8.43
N VAL A 224 8.23 -29.00 -9.27
CA VAL A 224 9.42 -28.13 -9.26
C VAL A 224 9.37 -27.30 -10.54
N PRO A 225 9.18 -25.98 -10.47
CA PRO A 225 9.19 -25.13 -11.65
C PRO A 225 10.60 -25.03 -12.24
N ASP A 226 10.66 -24.75 -13.54
CA ASP A 226 11.95 -24.51 -14.22
C ASP A 226 12.57 -23.17 -13.77
N ALA A 227 11.71 -22.17 -13.40
CA ALA A 227 12.12 -20.91 -12.83
C ALA A 227 10.98 -20.28 -12.00
N ILE A 228 11.32 -19.25 -11.19
CA ILE A 228 10.34 -18.45 -10.43
C ILE A 228 10.47 -17.00 -10.87
N LEU A 229 9.35 -16.40 -11.27
CA LEU A 229 9.24 -14.97 -11.54
C LEU A 229 8.63 -14.29 -10.33
N ILE A 230 9.34 -13.32 -9.74
CA ILE A 230 8.89 -12.55 -8.58
C ILE A 230 8.65 -11.12 -9.04
N ALA A 231 7.45 -10.60 -8.80
CA ALA A 231 7.08 -9.25 -9.22
C ALA A 231 6.20 -8.56 -8.16
N SER A 232 6.05 -7.25 -8.27
CA SER A 232 5.14 -6.43 -7.46
C SER A 232 4.48 -5.36 -8.32
N GLY A 233 3.27 -4.93 -7.93
CA GLY A 233 2.56 -3.85 -8.64
C GLY A 233 2.31 -4.17 -10.11
N SER A 234 2.54 -3.21 -10.98
CA SER A 234 2.28 -3.34 -12.43
C SER A 234 3.02 -4.47 -13.11
N GLU A 235 4.16 -4.90 -12.59
CA GLU A 235 4.98 -5.95 -13.21
C GLU A 235 4.44 -7.37 -12.95
N VAL A 236 3.45 -7.54 -12.05
CA VAL A 236 2.83 -8.86 -11.79
C VAL A 236 2.09 -9.37 -13.02
N SER A 237 1.29 -8.52 -13.66
CA SER A 237 0.59 -8.92 -14.92
C SER A 237 1.58 -9.26 -16.03
N LEU A 238 2.66 -8.48 -16.16
CA LEU A 238 3.74 -8.75 -17.11
C LEU A 238 4.40 -10.13 -16.85
N ALA A 239 4.64 -10.47 -15.57
CA ALA A 239 5.21 -11.76 -15.20
C ALA A 239 4.26 -12.94 -15.53
N VAL A 240 2.94 -12.73 -15.36
CA VAL A 240 1.92 -13.74 -15.73
C VAL A 240 1.84 -13.90 -17.25
N ASP A 241 1.91 -12.81 -18.00
CA ASP A 241 1.96 -12.85 -19.46
C ASP A 241 3.24 -13.55 -19.96
N ALA A 242 4.38 -13.23 -19.34
CA ALA A 242 5.66 -13.90 -19.64
C ALA A 242 5.59 -15.41 -19.38
N LYS A 243 4.92 -15.86 -18.30
CA LYS A 243 4.68 -17.29 -18.06
C LYS A 243 3.94 -17.93 -19.23
N ALA A 244 2.90 -17.27 -19.77
CA ALA A 244 2.13 -17.79 -20.88
C ALA A 244 2.96 -17.92 -22.19
N GLU A 245 3.95 -17.06 -22.37
CA GLU A 245 4.89 -17.16 -23.50
C GLU A 245 5.95 -18.25 -23.27
N LEU A 246 6.57 -18.31 -22.10
CA LEU A 246 7.61 -19.27 -21.75
C LEU A 246 7.13 -20.73 -21.84
N ILE A 247 5.86 -20.98 -21.53
CA ILE A 247 5.30 -22.33 -21.61
C ILE A 247 5.27 -22.86 -23.08
N LYS A 248 5.22 -21.97 -24.08
CA LYS A 248 5.28 -22.36 -25.50
C LYS A 248 6.66 -22.90 -25.88
N ASP A 249 7.70 -22.47 -25.16
CA ASP A 249 9.08 -22.93 -25.30
C ASP A 249 9.39 -24.13 -24.38
N GLY A 250 8.37 -24.68 -23.69
CA GLY A 250 8.50 -25.81 -22.77
C GLY A 250 9.07 -25.44 -21.39
N ILE A 251 9.19 -24.15 -21.07
CA ILE A 251 9.66 -23.63 -19.79
C ILE A 251 8.44 -23.35 -18.90
N ASP A 252 8.28 -24.12 -17.83
CA ASP A 252 7.17 -23.96 -16.89
C ASP A 252 7.62 -23.20 -15.63
N VAL A 253 7.09 -22.00 -15.46
CA VAL A 253 7.50 -21.10 -14.38
C VAL A 253 6.38 -20.90 -13.35
N ARG A 254 6.78 -20.62 -12.11
CA ARG A 254 5.90 -20.14 -11.05
C ARG A 254 5.99 -18.63 -10.99
N VAL A 255 4.85 -17.94 -10.86
CA VAL A 255 4.80 -16.49 -10.61
C VAL A 255 4.41 -16.22 -9.17
N VAL A 256 5.23 -15.42 -8.48
CA VAL A 256 5.01 -14.96 -7.12
C VAL A 256 4.72 -13.46 -7.16
N SER A 257 3.57 -13.05 -6.65
CA SER A 257 3.34 -11.65 -6.30
C SER A 257 3.97 -11.36 -4.95
N MET A 258 4.79 -10.32 -4.87
CA MET A 258 5.44 -9.84 -3.65
C MET A 258 5.09 -8.38 -3.40
N PRO A 259 3.85 -8.08 -3.01
CA PRO A 259 3.42 -6.70 -2.78
C PRO A 259 4.18 -6.01 -1.64
N SER A 260 4.73 -6.76 -0.67
CA SER A 260 5.53 -6.20 0.42
C SER A 260 6.65 -7.14 0.85
N MET A 261 7.89 -6.75 0.56
CA MET A 261 9.07 -7.48 1.04
C MET A 261 9.18 -7.42 2.57
N ASP A 262 8.90 -6.25 3.15
CA ASP A 262 9.02 -6.01 4.60
C ASP A 262 8.07 -6.90 5.40
N VAL A 263 6.85 -7.13 4.91
CA VAL A 263 5.87 -8.01 5.56
C VAL A 263 6.24 -9.48 5.35
N PHE A 264 6.76 -9.83 4.17
CA PHE A 264 7.22 -11.19 3.91
C PHE A 264 8.38 -11.58 4.84
N GLU A 265 9.34 -10.68 5.08
CA GLU A 265 10.45 -10.91 6.02
C GLU A 265 10.01 -11.11 7.48
N GLN A 266 8.80 -10.70 7.84
CA GLN A 266 8.22 -10.89 9.18
C GLN A 266 7.51 -12.25 9.35
N GLN A 267 7.43 -13.06 8.29
CA GLN A 267 6.80 -14.37 8.35
C GLN A 267 7.63 -15.36 9.19
N SER A 268 7.00 -16.47 9.56
CA SER A 268 7.69 -17.51 10.35
C SER A 268 8.90 -18.09 9.61
N ASP A 269 9.92 -18.49 10.35
CA ASP A 269 11.11 -19.14 9.80
C ASP A 269 10.76 -20.35 8.92
N CYS A 270 9.70 -21.08 9.26
CA CYS A 270 9.21 -22.20 8.44
C CYS A 270 8.80 -21.74 7.04
N LEU A 271 8.05 -20.63 6.91
CA LEU A 271 7.66 -20.10 5.61
C LEU A 271 8.87 -19.53 4.86
N LEU A 272 9.72 -18.78 5.53
CA LEU A 272 10.90 -18.17 4.92
C LEU A 272 11.89 -19.22 4.43
N TYR A 273 12.10 -20.31 5.21
CA TYR A 273 13.03 -21.38 4.88
C TYR A 273 12.55 -22.25 3.70
N THR A 274 11.23 -22.45 3.57
CA THR A 274 10.63 -23.25 2.48
C THR A 274 10.33 -22.42 1.23
N SER A 275 10.41 -21.11 1.31
CA SER A 275 10.20 -20.19 0.17
C SER A 275 11.55 -19.86 -0.46
N PRO A 276 11.69 -19.96 -1.80
CA PRO A 276 12.93 -19.56 -2.47
C PRO A 276 13.13 -18.05 -2.26
N SER A 277 14.13 -17.70 -1.48
CA SER A 277 14.52 -16.31 -1.22
C SER A 277 15.53 -15.84 -2.27
N PRO A 278 15.40 -14.62 -2.79
CA PRO A 278 16.44 -14.01 -3.60
C PRO A 278 17.81 -13.92 -2.90
N ARG A 279 17.82 -14.01 -1.55
CA ARG A 279 19.06 -14.01 -0.76
C ARG A 279 19.78 -15.35 -0.76
N ASP A 280 19.08 -16.46 -1.02
CA ASP A 280 19.70 -17.80 -1.00
C ASP A 280 20.72 -18.02 -2.13
N GLY A 281 20.63 -17.25 -3.21
CA GLY A 281 21.61 -17.23 -4.31
C GLY A 281 22.84 -16.36 -4.06
N ALA A 282 22.85 -15.49 -3.06
CA ALA A 282 23.92 -14.53 -2.80
C ALA A 282 24.97 -15.01 -1.75
N THR A 283 24.68 -16.08 -1.00
CA THR A 283 25.54 -16.58 0.08
C THR A 283 26.44 -17.74 -0.30
N SER A 284 26.42 -18.19 -1.56
CA SER A 284 27.29 -19.27 -2.04
C SER A 284 28.35 -18.80 -3.04
N ARG A 285 29.11 -17.74 -2.70
CA ARG A 285 30.41 -17.50 -3.34
C ARG A 285 31.31 -16.76 -2.38
#